data_614b1d32f06a97581e4235cccfbb9399
#
_entry.id   614b1d32f06a97581e4235cccfbb9399
#
_cell.length_a   1.000
_cell.length_b   1.000
_cell.length_c   1.000
_cell.angle_alpha   90.00
_cell.angle_beta   90.00
_cell.angle_gamma   90.00
#
_symmetry.space_group_name_H-M   'P 1'
#
loop_
_entity.id
_entity.type
_entity.pdbx_description
1 polymer ?
#
loop_
_entity_poly.entity_id
_entity_poly.type
_entity_poly.pdbx_seq_one_letter_code
_entity_poly.pdbx_strand_id
1 'polypeptide(L)'
;MKCYTQVYVMNSLEAAQTYCRAFGAEVTFAIMNGDETAYAHAELSVNGEGILAVAEAPEAYDVGAIHRMKWQTMTFNAFELGSRDAVRRAFDTLSEGGVVLEPIHELPWNPYCATVIDRYGVCWWVGV
;
A
#
# COMPACT_ATOMS: atom_id res chain seq x y z
N MET A 1 14.39 -17.81 -9.28
CA MET A 1 14.48 -16.41 -8.82
C MET A 1 13.16 -16.06 -8.13
N LYS A 2 13.22 -15.37 -7.01
CA LYS A 2 12.03 -14.84 -6.32
C LYS A 2 12.16 -13.33 -6.24
N CYS A 3 11.15 -12.60 -6.70
CA CYS A 3 11.09 -11.14 -6.56
C CYS A 3 10.25 -10.81 -5.33
N TYR A 4 10.74 -9.90 -4.52
CA TYR A 4 10.03 -9.37 -3.36
C TYR A 4 9.98 -7.85 -3.45
N THR A 5 8.81 -7.29 -3.37
CA THR A 5 8.63 -5.85 -3.55
C THR A 5 8.79 -5.11 -2.24
N GLN A 6 9.60 -4.06 -2.22
CA GLN A 6 9.76 -3.16 -1.10
C GLN A 6 9.38 -1.74 -1.50
N VAL A 7 8.59 -1.09 -0.68
CA VAL A 7 8.26 0.33 -0.82
C VAL A 7 9.10 1.16 0.14
N TYR A 8 9.58 2.29 -0.35
CA TYR A 8 10.27 3.29 0.47
C TYR A 8 9.33 4.46 0.71
N VAL A 9 9.02 4.72 1.96
CA VAL A 9 8.02 5.70 2.36
C VAL A 9 8.54 6.58 3.51
N MET A 10 8.02 7.78 3.62
CA MET A 10 8.17 8.57 4.83
C MET A 10 7.20 8.05 5.88
N ASN A 11 7.64 8.00 7.15
CA ASN A 11 6.86 7.49 8.27
C ASN A 11 6.46 6.01 8.10
N SER A 12 7.47 5.16 7.95
CA SER A 12 7.31 3.73 7.68
C SER A 12 6.52 2.98 8.74
N LEU A 13 6.60 3.39 10.01
CA LEU A 13 5.80 2.78 11.10
C LEU A 13 4.30 2.98 10.85
N GLU A 14 3.90 4.19 10.53
CA GLU A 14 2.50 4.52 10.24
C GLU A 14 2.02 3.87 8.94
N ALA A 15 2.87 3.88 7.89
CA ALA A 15 2.55 3.25 6.61
C ALA A 15 2.29 1.75 6.78
N ALA A 16 3.15 1.03 7.51
CA ALA A 16 2.95 -0.39 7.78
C ALA A 16 1.63 -0.65 8.52
N GLN A 17 1.30 0.16 9.53
CA GLN A 17 0.01 0.05 10.23
C GLN A 17 -1.18 0.31 9.31
N THR A 18 -1.06 1.28 8.40
CA THR A 18 -2.10 1.59 7.41
C THR A 18 -2.35 0.40 6.49
N TYR A 19 -1.28 -0.24 5.99
CA TYR A 19 -1.40 -1.43 5.15
C TYR A 19 -1.95 -2.64 5.91
N CYS A 20 -1.57 -2.79 7.18
CA CYS A 20 -2.16 -3.81 8.05
C CYS A 20 -3.68 -3.62 8.17
N ARG A 21 -4.15 -2.40 8.39
CA ARG A 21 -5.59 -2.09 8.44
C ARG A 21 -6.30 -2.29 7.09
N ALA A 22 -5.66 -1.86 6.01
CA ALA A 22 -6.24 -1.95 4.66
C ALA A 22 -6.49 -3.40 4.24
N PHE A 23 -5.52 -4.29 4.49
CA PHE A 23 -5.51 -5.65 3.94
C PHE A 23 -5.71 -6.76 4.99
N GLY A 24 -5.83 -6.41 6.25
CA GLY A 24 -5.83 -7.42 7.32
C GLY A 24 -4.48 -8.12 7.45
N ALA A 25 -3.41 -7.38 7.17
CA ALA A 25 -2.04 -7.89 7.26
C ALA A 25 -1.46 -7.74 8.66
N GLU A 26 -0.35 -8.41 8.88
CA GLU A 26 0.47 -8.28 10.09
C GLU A 26 1.94 -8.10 9.72
N VAL A 27 2.70 -7.44 10.60
CA VAL A 27 4.16 -7.36 10.47
C VAL A 27 4.75 -8.68 10.99
N THR A 28 5.33 -9.47 10.10
CA THR A 28 5.89 -10.79 10.44
C THR A 28 7.40 -10.77 10.67
N PHE A 29 8.08 -9.74 10.18
CA PHE A 29 9.49 -9.51 10.40
C PHE A 29 9.78 -8.01 10.36
N ALA A 30 10.67 -7.53 11.23
CA ALA A 30 11.08 -6.13 11.20
C ALA A 30 12.48 -5.92 11.74
N ILE A 31 13.20 -5.00 11.11
CA ILE A 31 14.48 -4.44 11.59
C ILE A 31 14.28 -2.94 11.70
N MET A 32 14.54 -2.38 12.87
CA MET A 32 14.49 -0.94 13.10
C MET A 32 15.76 -0.27 12.59
N ASN A 33 15.66 1.01 12.26
CA ASN A 33 16.85 1.83 12.03
C ASN A 33 17.63 2.07 13.34
N GLY A 34 18.81 2.70 13.23
CA GLY A 34 19.73 2.83 14.38
C GLY A 34 19.19 3.64 15.57
N ASP A 35 18.22 4.54 15.35
CA ASP A 35 17.56 5.34 16.40
C ASP A 35 16.20 4.76 16.83
N GLU A 36 15.81 3.62 16.26
CA GLU A 36 14.55 2.92 16.53
C GLU A 36 13.28 3.76 16.27
N THR A 37 13.36 4.76 15.40
CA THR A 37 12.23 5.64 15.06
C THR A 37 11.49 5.23 13.79
N ALA A 38 12.06 4.33 13.01
CA ALA A 38 11.51 3.89 11.72
C ALA A 38 12.00 2.49 11.37
N TYR A 39 11.35 1.86 10.40
CA TYR A 39 11.79 0.58 9.86
C TYR A 39 12.95 0.77 8.87
N ALA A 40 14.07 0.10 9.11
CA ALA A 40 15.04 -0.17 8.06
C ALA A 40 14.48 -1.19 7.06
N HIS A 41 13.69 -2.14 7.56
CA HIS A 41 12.99 -3.15 6.76
C HIS A 41 11.89 -3.79 7.60
N ALA A 42 10.67 -3.88 7.07
CA ALA A 42 9.57 -4.61 7.68
C ALA A 42 8.84 -5.43 6.62
N GLU A 43 8.50 -6.66 6.93
CA GLU A 43 7.75 -7.56 6.05
C GLU A 43 6.31 -7.70 6.53
N LEU A 44 5.37 -7.52 5.61
CA LEU A 44 3.94 -7.66 5.87
C LEU A 44 3.40 -8.93 5.22
N SER A 45 2.55 -9.64 5.94
CA SER A 45 1.93 -10.89 5.49
C SER A 45 0.44 -10.92 5.76
N VAL A 46 -0.29 -11.60 4.88
CA VAL A 46 -1.71 -11.94 5.06
C VAL A 46 -1.80 -13.47 5.07
N ASN A 47 -2.38 -14.03 6.13
CA ASN A 47 -2.51 -15.50 6.30
C ASN A 47 -1.16 -16.25 6.13
N GLY A 48 -0.06 -15.64 6.59
CA GLY A 48 1.28 -16.21 6.49
C GLY A 48 1.97 -16.05 5.14
N GLU A 49 1.31 -15.46 4.15
CA GLU A 49 1.89 -15.15 2.85
C GLU A 49 2.37 -13.71 2.79
N GLY A 50 3.66 -13.52 2.47
CA GLY A 50 4.26 -12.19 2.34
C GLY A 50 3.66 -11.41 1.19
N ILE A 51 3.21 -10.19 1.46
CA ILE A 51 2.58 -9.31 0.45
C ILE A 51 3.51 -8.19 -0.02
N LEU A 52 4.25 -7.57 0.88
CA LEU A 52 5.24 -6.53 0.57
C LEU A 52 6.17 -6.27 1.76
N ALA A 53 7.27 -5.57 1.49
CA ALA A 53 8.10 -4.97 2.52
C ALA A 53 7.98 -3.44 2.52
N VAL A 54 8.18 -2.84 3.70
CA VAL A 54 8.15 -1.39 3.92
C VAL A 54 9.47 -0.96 4.56
N ALA A 55 10.06 0.10 4.04
CA ALA A 55 11.27 0.72 4.62
C ALA A 55 11.13 2.23 4.63
N GLU A 56 11.84 2.89 5.57
CA GLU A 56 11.91 4.34 5.60
C GLU A 56 12.70 4.86 4.41
N ALA A 57 12.17 5.88 3.74
CA ALA A 57 12.88 6.57 2.67
C ALA A 57 14.14 7.25 3.23
N PRO A 58 15.31 7.06 2.59
CA PRO A 58 16.59 7.55 3.14
C PRO A 58 16.72 9.08 3.09
N GLU A 59 15.95 9.76 2.26
CA GLU A 59 15.98 11.21 2.09
C GLU A 59 14.57 11.78 1.90
N ALA A 60 14.49 13.11 1.86
CA ALA A 60 13.24 13.84 1.71
C ALA A 60 12.47 13.38 0.47
N TYR A 61 11.31 12.88 0.71
CA TYR A 61 10.37 12.43 -0.30
C TYR A 61 9.42 13.58 -0.64
N ASP A 62 9.28 13.93 -1.92
CA ASP A 62 8.36 14.99 -2.32
C ASP A 62 6.91 14.49 -2.31
N VAL A 63 6.28 14.56 -1.14
CA VAL A 63 4.88 14.15 -0.98
C VAL A 63 3.95 15.00 -1.87
N GLY A 64 4.31 16.25 -2.15
CA GLY A 64 3.55 17.11 -3.05
C GLY A 64 3.49 16.60 -4.50
N ALA A 65 4.47 15.80 -4.92
CA ALA A 65 4.47 15.20 -6.23
C ALA A 65 3.30 14.24 -6.45
N ILE A 66 2.84 13.56 -5.39
CA ILE A 66 1.70 12.63 -5.43
C ILE A 66 0.45 13.31 -6.00
N HIS A 67 0.16 14.52 -5.55
CA HIS A 67 -1.02 15.27 -5.96
C HIS A 67 -0.94 15.80 -7.40
N ARG A 68 0.26 15.80 -8.01
CA ARG A 68 0.49 16.23 -9.40
C ARG A 68 0.47 15.06 -10.38
N MET A 69 0.54 13.83 -9.88
CA MET A 69 0.58 12.63 -10.73
C MET A 69 -0.83 12.24 -11.16
N LYS A 70 -0.96 11.96 -12.46
CA LYS A 70 -2.20 11.40 -13.01
C LYS A 70 -2.14 9.88 -13.11
N TRP A 71 -0.93 9.33 -13.25
CA TRP A 71 -0.71 7.90 -13.41
C TRP A 71 0.71 7.50 -12.98
N GLN A 72 0.85 6.29 -12.51
CA GLN A 72 2.12 5.69 -12.09
C GLN A 72 2.57 4.63 -13.08
N THR A 73 3.89 4.47 -13.22
CA THR A 73 4.45 3.39 -14.03
C THR A 73 4.38 2.03 -13.35
N MET A 74 4.19 2.01 -12.03
CA MET A 74 4.04 0.79 -11.23
C MET A 74 2.83 0.91 -10.33
N THR A 75 2.04 -0.15 -10.29
CA THR A 75 0.87 -0.27 -9.42
C THR A 75 0.94 -1.60 -8.69
N PHE A 76 0.66 -1.58 -7.39
CA PHE A 76 0.45 -2.80 -6.63
C PHE A 76 -0.98 -3.28 -6.86
N ASN A 77 -1.15 -4.42 -7.49
CA ASN A 77 -2.45 -5.01 -7.72
C ASN A 77 -2.80 -5.93 -6.55
N ALA A 78 -3.62 -5.42 -5.64
CA ALA A 78 -4.21 -6.20 -4.56
C ALA A 78 -5.56 -6.75 -5.05
N PHE A 79 -5.55 -7.95 -5.57
CA PHE A 79 -6.72 -8.65 -6.10
C PHE A 79 -7.07 -9.87 -5.23
N GLU A 80 -8.26 -10.43 -5.49
CA GLU A 80 -8.78 -11.54 -4.69
C GLU A 80 -8.91 -11.19 -3.20
N LEU A 81 -9.34 -9.96 -2.90
CA LEU A 81 -9.58 -9.53 -1.51
C LEU A 81 -10.77 -10.28 -0.85
N GLY A 82 -11.48 -11.10 -1.61
CA GLY A 82 -12.48 -12.05 -1.15
C GLY A 82 -13.89 -11.49 -0.98
N SER A 83 -14.07 -10.18 -0.87
CA SER A 83 -15.40 -9.57 -0.77
C SER A 83 -15.38 -8.08 -1.14
N ARG A 84 -16.55 -7.55 -1.49
CA ARG A 84 -16.75 -6.11 -1.72
C ARG A 84 -16.43 -5.29 -0.45
N ASP A 85 -16.74 -5.83 0.73
CA ASP A 85 -16.45 -5.16 2.01
C ASP A 85 -14.94 -5.06 2.24
N ALA A 86 -14.16 -6.08 1.87
CA ALA A 86 -12.70 -6.03 1.96
C ALA A 86 -12.11 -4.99 0.99
N VAL A 87 -12.61 -4.92 -0.24
CA VAL A 87 -12.21 -3.89 -1.21
C VAL A 87 -12.59 -2.49 -0.70
N ARG A 88 -13.80 -2.32 -0.18
CA ARG A 88 -14.26 -1.04 0.39
C ARG A 88 -13.35 -0.60 1.53
N ARG A 89 -13.05 -1.48 2.47
CA ARG A 89 -12.14 -1.19 3.60
C ARG A 89 -10.74 -0.78 3.10
N ALA A 90 -10.19 -1.52 2.14
CA ALA A 90 -8.89 -1.19 1.56
C ALA A 90 -8.93 0.18 0.87
N PHE A 91 -9.93 0.41 0.03
CA PHE A 91 -10.12 1.70 -0.67
C PHE A 91 -10.24 2.87 0.30
N ASP A 92 -11.12 2.77 1.30
CA ASP A 92 -11.36 3.85 2.27
C ASP A 92 -10.09 4.16 3.07
N THR A 93 -9.36 3.12 3.49
CA THR A 93 -8.11 3.27 4.24
C THR A 93 -7.00 3.88 3.40
N LEU A 94 -6.79 3.40 2.18
CA LEU A 94 -5.71 3.85 1.30
C LEU A 94 -5.97 5.23 0.69
N SER A 95 -7.22 5.59 0.44
CA SER A 95 -7.57 6.90 -0.14
C SER A 95 -7.48 8.05 0.87
N GLU A 96 -7.42 7.76 2.16
CA GLU A 96 -7.32 8.77 3.21
C GLU A 96 -6.00 9.56 3.10
N GLY A 97 -6.10 10.85 2.78
CA GLY A 97 -4.95 11.73 2.55
C GLY A 97 -4.20 11.49 1.25
N GLY A 98 -4.70 10.61 0.40
CA GLY A 98 -4.13 10.27 -0.90
C GLY A 98 -4.91 10.87 -2.07
N VAL A 99 -4.77 10.26 -3.23
CA VAL A 99 -5.43 10.66 -4.48
C VAL A 99 -6.19 9.48 -5.07
N VAL A 100 -7.50 9.64 -5.28
CA VAL A 100 -8.30 8.65 -5.99
C VAL A 100 -8.11 8.87 -7.49
N LEU A 101 -7.46 7.91 -8.17
CA LEU A 101 -7.32 7.93 -9.63
C LEU A 101 -8.60 7.42 -10.30
N GLU A 102 -9.13 6.31 -9.78
CA GLU A 102 -10.39 5.72 -10.22
C GLU A 102 -11.19 5.30 -8.98
N PRO A 103 -12.39 5.87 -8.78
CA PRO A 103 -13.24 5.45 -7.66
C PRO A 103 -13.71 4.01 -7.86
N ILE A 104 -14.37 3.45 -6.86
CA ILE A 104 -14.93 2.09 -6.99
C ILE A 104 -15.87 2.03 -8.19
N HIS A 105 -15.60 1.09 -9.07
CA HIS A 105 -16.33 0.87 -10.32
C HIS A 105 -16.22 -0.59 -10.75
N GLU A 106 -16.94 -0.91 -11.83
CA GLU A 106 -16.90 -2.21 -12.48
C GLU A 106 -16.03 -2.16 -13.74
N LEU A 107 -15.23 -3.19 -13.93
CA LEU A 107 -14.49 -3.47 -15.16
C LEU A 107 -14.95 -4.80 -15.76
N PRO A 108 -14.74 -5.05 -17.07
CA PRO A 108 -15.11 -6.32 -17.69
C PRO A 108 -14.52 -7.56 -16.99
N TRP A 109 -13.38 -7.41 -16.34
CA TRP A 109 -12.65 -8.50 -15.65
C TRP A 109 -12.73 -8.44 -14.14
N ASN A 110 -13.32 -7.39 -13.55
CA ASN A 110 -13.47 -7.28 -12.11
C ASN A 110 -14.73 -6.46 -11.76
N PRO A 111 -15.69 -7.02 -10.99
CA PRO A 111 -16.97 -6.37 -10.75
C PRO A 111 -16.92 -5.26 -9.68
N TYR A 112 -15.80 -5.07 -8.98
CA TYR A 112 -15.71 -4.10 -7.91
C TYR A 112 -14.25 -3.79 -7.60
N CYS A 113 -13.76 -2.70 -8.15
CA CYS A 113 -12.34 -2.33 -8.05
C CYS A 113 -12.14 -0.82 -8.04
N ALA A 114 -10.95 -0.37 -7.65
CA ALA A 114 -10.57 1.03 -7.60
C ALA A 114 -9.06 1.19 -7.75
N THR A 115 -8.63 2.41 -8.11
CA THR A 115 -7.21 2.78 -8.17
C THR A 115 -6.96 4.03 -7.36
N VAL A 116 -6.00 3.97 -6.45
CA VAL A 116 -5.63 5.09 -5.57
C VAL A 116 -4.12 5.23 -5.48
N ILE A 117 -3.64 6.46 -5.26
CA ILE A 117 -2.31 6.70 -4.73
C ILE A 117 -2.49 7.05 -3.27
N ASP A 118 -1.90 6.28 -2.37
CA ASP A 118 -2.01 6.54 -0.95
C ASP A 118 -1.18 7.77 -0.52
N ARG A 119 -1.36 8.22 0.70
CA ARG A 119 -0.64 9.40 1.20
C ARG A 119 0.88 9.21 1.31
N TYR A 120 1.36 7.98 1.19
CA TYR A 120 2.79 7.66 1.19
C TYR A 120 3.39 7.60 -0.22
N GLY A 121 2.58 7.78 -1.26
CA GLY A 121 3.01 7.80 -2.66
C GLY A 121 2.96 6.46 -3.36
N VAL A 122 2.37 5.45 -2.75
CA VAL A 122 2.24 4.11 -3.33
C VAL A 122 0.94 4.02 -4.11
N CYS A 123 1.03 3.57 -5.36
CA CYS A 123 -0.13 3.36 -6.21
C CYS A 123 -0.70 1.95 -6.04
N TRP A 124 -1.98 1.87 -5.75
CA TRP A 124 -2.72 0.63 -5.51
C TRP A 124 -3.87 0.49 -6.49
N TRP A 125 -4.01 -0.69 -7.06
CA TRP A 125 -5.27 -1.17 -7.61
C TRP A 125 -5.82 -2.23 -6.65
N VAL A 126 -7.08 -2.08 -6.23
CA VAL A 126 -7.74 -3.00 -5.30
C VAL A 126 -8.98 -3.58 -5.98
N GLY A 127 -9.17 -4.89 -5.85
CA GLY A 127 -10.29 -5.58 -6.50
C GLY A 127 -10.71 -6.86 -5.80
N VAL A 128 -11.95 -7.26 -6.07
CA VAL A 128 -12.52 -8.54 -5.58
C VAL A 128 -11.82 -9.73 -6.21
#